data_10bf8dfd8629ab944ab02db8f7d3f332
#
_entry.id   10bf8dfd8629ab944ab02db8f7d3f332
#
_cell.length_a   1.000
_cell.length_b   1.000
_cell.length_c   1.000
_cell.angle_alpha   90.00
_cell.angle_beta   90.00
_cell.angle_gamma   90.00
#
_symmetry.space_group_name_H-M   'P 1'
#
loop_
_entity.id
_entity.type
_entity.pdbx_description
1 polymer ?
#
loop_
_entity_poly.entity_id
_entity_poly.type
_entity_poly.pdbx_seq_one_letter_code
_entity_poly.pdbx_strand_id
1 'polypeptide(L)'
;AASDVYKRQSIWYPTAGSLKGALACKNFNNPEGIETDEEWNEIRPWLRPVLLNIVKSKRVLLEGVTFKNSPSWCLHPLSCEHITINQVKVFNPWYSQNGDALDLESCKNALIINNIFDAGDDAICIKSGKDEDGRKRGEPCQNVIVKNNTVLHGHGGFVVGSEMSGGVKNIYVTDCTFLGTDVGLRFKSTRGRGGVVEGIYIHNIHMIDIPHEALLFDLFYGGKAAGEEMEEDLKGRMKTAVPQVTVETPSFRDIHISNIICKGSGRAMFFNGLPEMPIRNVTVKDVIINDAKEGVVISQAEGVTLENIRIETKGHTLDVKNAKNLKVDGKVYSAIGAEGKMLDF
;
A
#
# COMPACT_ATOMS: atom_id res chain seq x y z
N ALA A 1 -19.39 12.45 -26.52
CA ALA A 1 -18.37 11.55 -25.91
C ALA A 1 -18.31 11.69 -24.39
N ALA A 2 -18.21 12.90 -23.81
CA ALA A 2 -18.18 13.07 -22.35
C ALA A 2 -19.48 12.61 -21.63
N SER A 3 -20.64 12.74 -22.26
CA SER A 3 -21.92 12.31 -21.68
C SER A 3 -22.06 10.79 -21.57
N ASP A 4 -21.39 10.03 -22.44
CA ASP A 4 -21.45 8.55 -22.42
C ASP A 4 -20.55 7.95 -21.34
N VAL A 5 -19.44 8.58 -21.04
CA VAL A 5 -18.57 8.20 -19.93
C VAL A 5 -19.29 8.39 -18.59
N TYR A 6 -20.03 9.49 -18.41
CA TYR A 6 -20.83 9.76 -17.21
C TYR A 6 -21.98 8.74 -17.02
N LYS A 7 -22.64 8.32 -18.09
CA LYS A 7 -23.70 7.30 -18.03
C LYS A 7 -23.16 5.89 -17.76
N ARG A 8 -21.93 5.61 -18.16
CA ARG A 8 -21.26 4.32 -17.88
C ARG A 8 -20.72 4.22 -16.46
N GLN A 9 -20.39 5.33 -15.80
CA GLN A 9 -19.95 5.34 -14.40
C GLN A 9 -20.99 4.74 -13.44
N SER A 10 -22.28 4.98 -13.64
CA SER A 10 -23.32 4.36 -12.82
C SER A 10 -23.41 2.84 -12.95
N ILE A 11 -22.77 2.27 -13.98
CA ILE A 11 -22.63 0.82 -14.16
C ILE A 11 -21.41 0.30 -13.39
N TRP A 12 -20.32 1.10 -13.35
CA TRP A 12 -19.05 0.72 -12.76
C TRP A 12 -18.98 0.97 -11.25
N TYR A 13 -19.61 2.03 -10.78
CA TYR A 13 -19.58 2.41 -9.36
C TYR A 13 -20.97 2.37 -8.77
N PRO A 14 -21.21 1.56 -7.74
CA PRO A 14 -22.47 1.59 -7.03
C PRO A 14 -22.61 2.92 -6.30
N THR A 15 -23.41 3.81 -6.84
CA THR A 15 -23.91 4.92 -6.02
C THR A 15 -24.83 4.36 -4.93
N ALA A 16 -24.88 5.01 -3.78
CA ALA A 16 -25.82 4.64 -2.73
C ALA A 16 -27.24 4.50 -3.32
N GLY A 17 -27.81 3.28 -3.30
CA GLY A 17 -29.09 2.94 -3.89
C GLY A 17 -29.08 2.27 -5.26
N SER A 18 -27.93 2.06 -5.93
CA SER A 18 -27.86 1.35 -7.21
C SER A 18 -27.44 -0.11 -7.01
N LEU A 19 -28.43 -0.99 -6.78
CA LEU A 19 -28.17 -2.44 -6.70
C LEU A 19 -27.52 -2.99 -7.97
N LYS A 20 -27.86 -2.46 -9.14
CA LYS A 20 -27.31 -2.86 -10.42
C LYS A 20 -25.82 -2.49 -10.54
N GLY A 21 -25.43 -1.29 -10.05
CA GLY A 21 -24.03 -0.89 -9.97
C GLY A 21 -23.25 -1.74 -8.97
N ALA A 22 -23.83 -2.05 -7.81
CA ALA A 22 -23.21 -2.91 -6.81
C ALA A 22 -22.94 -4.33 -7.34
N LEU A 23 -23.87 -4.91 -8.08
CA LEU A 23 -23.71 -6.21 -8.73
C LEU A 23 -22.66 -6.17 -9.84
N ALA A 24 -22.64 -5.11 -10.64
CA ALA A 24 -21.67 -4.93 -11.71
C ALA A 24 -20.23 -4.73 -11.19
N CYS A 25 -20.04 -4.16 -10.01
CA CYS A 25 -18.71 -3.94 -9.42
C CYS A 25 -18.17 -5.13 -8.62
N LYS A 26 -19.03 -6.11 -8.31
CA LYS A 26 -18.61 -7.27 -7.53
C LYS A 26 -17.75 -8.19 -8.42
N ASN A 27 -16.50 -8.39 -8.06
CA ASN A 27 -15.56 -9.35 -8.67
C ASN A 27 -15.16 -9.14 -10.14
N PHE A 28 -15.48 -8.02 -10.78
CA PHE A 28 -15.18 -7.85 -12.21
C PHE A 28 -13.70 -7.74 -12.56
N ASN A 29 -12.83 -7.38 -11.62
CA ASN A 29 -11.39 -7.35 -11.87
C ASN A 29 -10.70 -8.65 -11.44
N ASN A 30 -11.40 -9.51 -10.72
CA ASN A 30 -10.90 -10.80 -10.27
C ASN A 30 -12.08 -11.78 -10.17
N PRO A 31 -12.68 -12.19 -11.28
CA PRO A 31 -13.80 -13.12 -11.29
C PRO A 31 -13.35 -14.49 -10.76
N GLU A 32 -14.02 -14.97 -9.73
CA GLU A 32 -13.82 -16.31 -9.20
C GLU A 32 -14.69 -17.32 -9.95
N GLY A 33 -14.22 -18.55 -10.11
CA GLY A 33 -14.99 -19.64 -10.71
C GLY A 33 -15.10 -19.57 -12.24
N ILE A 34 -14.20 -18.86 -12.91
CA ILE A 34 -14.07 -18.86 -14.37
C ILE A 34 -12.93 -19.80 -14.74
N GLU A 35 -13.25 -20.91 -15.37
CA GLU A 35 -12.30 -21.99 -15.67
C GLU A 35 -12.05 -22.17 -17.18
N THR A 36 -12.99 -21.71 -18.03
CA THR A 36 -12.93 -21.91 -19.48
C THR A 36 -12.83 -20.61 -20.26
N ASP A 37 -12.32 -20.69 -21.50
CA ASP A 37 -12.25 -19.56 -22.43
C ASP A 37 -13.64 -19.05 -22.81
N GLU A 38 -14.64 -19.92 -22.87
CA GLU A 38 -16.04 -19.57 -23.14
C GLU A 38 -16.60 -18.71 -22.01
N GLU A 39 -16.42 -19.11 -20.76
CA GLU A 39 -16.87 -18.35 -19.59
C GLU A 39 -16.15 -16.98 -19.52
N TRP A 40 -14.84 -16.93 -19.82
CA TRP A 40 -14.11 -15.67 -19.94
C TRP A 40 -14.69 -14.75 -21.02
N ASN A 41 -15.05 -15.28 -22.17
CA ASN A 41 -15.63 -14.50 -23.28
C ASN A 41 -17.00 -13.93 -22.92
N GLU A 42 -17.80 -14.63 -22.12
CA GLU A 42 -19.10 -14.14 -21.66
C GLU A 42 -18.98 -12.95 -20.70
N ILE A 43 -18.01 -12.96 -19.78
CA ILE A 43 -17.85 -11.89 -18.81
C ILE A 43 -16.99 -10.72 -19.28
N ARG A 44 -16.13 -10.95 -20.27
CA ARG A 44 -15.17 -9.97 -20.79
C ARG A 44 -15.77 -8.61 -21.13
N PRO A 45 -16.96 -8.51 -21.75
CA PRO A 45 -17.60 -7.22 -22.01
C PRO A 45 -18.00 -6.44 -20.74
N TRP A 46 -18.04 -7.10 -19.60
CA TRP A 46 -18.43 -6.52 -18.30
C TRP A 46 -17.24 -6.17 -17.41
N LEU A 47 -16.02 -6.53 -17.82
CA LEU A 47 -14.82 -6.17 -17.07
C LEU A 47 -14.57 -4.66 -17.15
N ARG A 48 -14.22 -4.09 -16.01
CA ARG A 48 -13.88 -2.66 -15.94
C ARG A 48 -12.50 -2.43 -16.57
N PRO A 49 -12.37 -1.62 -17.62
CA PRO A 49 -11.08 -1.37 -18.24
C PRO A 49 -10.22 -0.43 -17.36
N VAL A 50 -8.93 -0.63 -17.41
CA VAL A 50 -7.93 0.37 -16.99
C VAL A 50 -7.99 1.54 -18.00
N LEU A 51 -7.93 2.78 -17.49
CA LEU A 51 -8.05 3.95 -18.39
C LEU A 51 -6.86 4.07 -19.34
N LEU A 52 -5.65 3.96 -18.82
CA LEU A 52 -4.43 3.98 -19.62
C LEU A 52 -3.50 2.85 -19.20
N ASN A 53 -3.39 1.82 -20.04
CA ASN A 53 -2.47 0.71 -19.86
C ASN A 53 -1.30 0.82 -20.85
N ILE A 54 -0.07 0.92 -20.35
CA ILE A 54 1.15 0.99 -21.14
C ILE A 54 1.99 -0.24 -20.84
N VAL A 55 2.13 -1.13 -21.81
CA VAL A 55 2.75 -2.44 -21.60
C VAL A 55 4.07 -2.55 -22.35
N LYS A 56 5.12 -3.06 -21.68
CA LYS A 56 6.44 -3.40 -22.25
C LYS A 56 7.05 -2.30 -23.14
N SER A 57 6.85 -1.04 -22.71
CA SER A 57 7.29 0.15 -23.46
C SER A 57 8.54 0.76 -22.83
N LYS A 58 9.33 1.46 -23.65
CA LYS A 58 10.53 2.16 -23.21
C LYS A 58 10.48 3.65 -23.54
N ARG A 59 11.07 4.46 -22.68
CA ARG A 59 11.10 5.93 -22.81
C ARG A 59 9.72 6.53 -22.90
N VAL A 60 8.90 6.25 -21.89
CA VAL A 60 7.52 6.74 -21.76
C VAL A 60 7.55 8.11 -21.08
N LEU A 61 6.88 9.09 -21.65
CA LEU A 61 6.64 10.40 -21.05
C LEU A 61 5.13 10.66 -20.99
N LEU A 62 4.63 10.87 -19.78
CA LEU A 62 3.31 11.46 -19.54
C LEU A 62 3.53 12.82 -18.88
N GLU A 63 3.15 13.90 -19.55
CA GLU A 63 3.42 15.25 -19.06
C GLU A 63 2.24 16.20 -19.27
N GLY A 64 1.87 16.94 -18.23
CA GLY A 64 0.88 18.02 -18.30
C GLY A 64 -0.56 17.56 -18.60
N VAL A 65 -0.87 16.27 -18.52
CA VAL A 65 -2.17 15.71 -18.89
C VAL A 65 -3.05 15.49 -17.66
N THR A 66 -4.35 15.64 -17.84
CA THR A 66 -5.35 15.35 -16.80
C THR A 66 -6.17 14.13 -17.18
N PHE A 67 -6.21 13.11 -16.30
CA PHE A 67 -7.04 11.92 -16.39
C PHE A 67 -8.18 12.01 -15.37
N LYS A 68 -9.37 11.54 -15.73
CA LYS A 68 -10.54 11.59 -14.83
C LYS A 68 -11.42 10.38 -15.00
N ASN A 69 -12.05 9.98 -13.88
CA ASN A 69 -13.16 9.05 -13.88
C ASN A 69 -12.82 7.69 -14.53
N SER A 70 -11.70 7.12 -14.13
CA SER A 70 -11.34 5.77 -14.59
C SER A 70 -12.37 4.74 -14.09
N PRO A 71 -12.75 3.77 -14.90
CA PRO A 71 -13.63 2.68 -14.44
C PRO A 71 -12.97 1.74 -13.44
N SER A 72 -11.65 1.65 -13.45
CA SER A 72 -10.80 0.87 -12.55
C SER A 72 -9.48 1.63 -12.35
N TRP A 73 -8.34 0.97 -12.26
CA TRP A 73 -7.04 1.63 -12.23
C TRP A 73 -6.91 2.69 -13.34
N CYS A 74 -6.34 3.83 -13.02
CA CYS A 74 -6.26 4.91 -13.99
C CYS A 74 -5.01 4.79 -14.89
N LEU A 75 -3.84 4.94 -14.30
CA LEU A 75 -2.56 4.83 -15.01
C LEU A 75 -1.89 3.53 -14.61
N HIS A 76 -1.68 2.63 -15.57
CA HIS A 76 -1.05 1.34 -15.33
C HIS A 76 0.10 1.08 -16.32
N PRO A 77 1.29 1.62 -16.07
CA PRO A 77 2.50 1.16 -16.73
C PRO A 77 2.89 -0.23 -16.23
N LEU A 78 3.01 -1.20 -17.14
CA LEU A 78 3.34 -2.58 -16.85
C LEU A 78 4.60 -3.02 -17.61
N SER A 79 5.61 -3.51 -16.89
CA SER A 79 6.89 -3.98 -17.47
C SER A 79 7.55 -2.93 -18.38
N CYS A 80 7.47 -1.66 -18.01
CA CYS A 80 8.03 -0.54 -18.76
C CYS A 80 9.39 -0.11 -18.20
N GLU A 81 10.18 0.59 -19.05
CA GLU A 81 11.51 1.06 -18.69
C GLU A 81 11.72 2.51 -19.12
N HIS A 82 12.35 3.31 -18.25
CA HIS A 82 12.56 4.75 -18.43
C HIS A 82 11.25 5.51 -18.58
N ILE A 83 10.52 5.63 -17.46
CA ILE A 83 9.22 6.27 -17.41
C ILE A 83 9.35 7.62 -16.71
N THR A 84 8.75 8.65 -17.26
CA THR A 84 8.56 9.93 -16.59
C THR A 84 7.08 10.28 -16.57
N ILE A 85 6.53 10.53 -15.37
CA ILE A 85 5.18 11.05 -15.15
C ILE A 85 5.35 12.38 -14.43
N ASN A 86 5.12 13.47 -15.15
CA ASN A 86 5.42 14.85 -14.69
C ASN A 86 4.22 15.78 -14.90
N GLN A 87 3.85 16.54 -13.86
CA GLN A 87 2.75 17.51 -13.92
C GLN A 87 1.42 16.88 -14.40
N VAL A 88 1.22 15.59 -14.13
CA VAL A 88 -0.01 14.87 -14.44
C VAL A 88 -1.01 15.03 -13.29
N LYS A 89 -2.28 15.11 -13.64
CA LYS A 89 -3.37 15.14 -12.68
C LYS A 89 -4.29 13.93 -12.90
N VAL A 90 -4.62 13.25 -11.83
CA VAL A 90 -5.64 12.18 -11.84
C VAL A 90 -6.74 12.55 -10.86
N PHE A 91 -7.98 12.51 -11.31
CA PHE A 91 -9.16 12.76 -10.48
C PHE A 91 -10.16 11.62 -10.66
N ASN A 92 -10.14 10.64 -9.77
CA ASN A 92 -11.14 9.59 -9.67
C ASN A 92 -12.09 9.91 -8.51
N PRO A 93 -13.39 9.56 -8.60
CA PRO A 93 -14.29 9.71 -7.46
C PRO A 93 -13.78 8.94 -6.24
N TRP A 94 -13.86 9.55 -5.05
CA TRP A 94 -13.40 8.93 -3.79
C TRP A 94 -14.07 7.58 -3.49
N TYR A 95 -15.25 7.34 -4.04
CA TYR A 95 -16.02 6.10 -3.87
C TYR A 95 -15.76 5.07 -5.00
N SER A 96 -14.83 5.31 -5.90
CA SER A 96 -14.55 4.41 -7.00
C SER A 96 -13.75 3.19 -6.52
N GLN A 97 -14.38 2.02 -6.53
CA GLN A 97 -13.68 0.77 -6.21
C GLN A 97 -12.57 0.48 -7.20
N ASN A 98 -11.38 0.15 -6.70
CA ASN A 98 -10.17 0.00 -7.51
C ASN A 98 -9.90 1.25 -8.39
N GLY A 99 -10.28 2.42 -7.89
CA GLY A 99 -10.05 3.69 -8.54
C GLY A 99 -8.65 4.25 -8.27
N ASP A 100 -7.65 3.37 -8.31
CA ASP A 100 -6.24 3.71 -8.11
C ASP A 100 -5.81 4.77 -9.12
N ALA A 101 -5.00 5.74 -8.70
CA ALA A 101 -4.56 6.77 -9.63
C ALA A 101 -3.36 6.32 -10.47
N LEU A 102 -2.38 5.65 -9.86
CA LEU A 102 -1.19 5.12 -10.53
C LEU A 102 -0.80 3.78 -9.94
N ASP A 103 -0.78 2.74 -10.77
CA ASP A 103 -0.21 1.43 -10.50
C ASP A 103 1.04 1.22 -11.34
N LEU A 104 2.20 1.45 -10.74
CA LEU A 104 3.48 1.23 -11.41
C LEU A 104 3.91 -0.22 -11.20
N GLU A 105 3.67 -1.08 -12.19
CA GLU A 105 3.87 -2.53 -12.05
C GLU A 105 5.08 -3.04 -12.82
N SER A 106 6.00 -3.72 -12.14
CA SER A 106 7.20 -4.34 -12.74
C SER A 106 8.03 -3.39 -13.61
N CYS A 107 8.01 -2.10 -13.28
CA CYS A 107 8.69 -1.05 -14.05
C CYS A 107 10.09 -0.77 -13.54
N LYS A 108 10.94 -0.21 -14.41
CA LYS A 108 12.33 0.11 -14.07
C LYS A 108 12.69 1.53 -14.49
N ASN A 109 13.45 2.22 -13.64
CA ASN A 109 13.95 3.56 -13.91
C ASN A 109 12.80 4.56 -14.15
N ALA A 110 11.96 4.76 -13.13
CA ALA A 110 10.80 5.63 -13.21
C ALA A 110 10.97 6.91 -12.39
N LEU A 111 10.45 8.02 -12.91
CA LEU A 111 10.41 9.33 -12.29
C LEU A 111 8.96 9.82 -12.23
N ILE A 112 8.41 9.93 -11.02
CA ILE A 112 7.02 10.33 -10.75
C ILE A 112 7.06 11.66 -9.98
N ILE A 113 6.90 12.78 -10.68
CA ILE A 113 7.18 14.09 -10.10
C ILE A 113 6.11 15.14 -10.39
N ASN A 114 5.90 16.03 -9.41
CA ASN A 114 5.05 17.22 -9.56
C ASN A 114 3.59 16.88 -9.92
N ASN A 115 3.06 15.73 -9.51
CA ASN A 115 1.72 15.29 -9.87
C ASN A 115 0.70 15.60 -8.78
N ILE A 116 -0.57 15.60 -9.15
CA ILE A 116 -1.71 15.68 -8.24
C ILE A 116 -2.59 14.45 -8.47
N PHE A 117 -2.81 13.68 -7.40
CA PHE A 117 -3.63 12.48 -7.42
C PHE A 117 -4.81 12.61 -6.45
N ASP A 118 -5.99 12.31 -6.94
CA ASP A 118 -7.24 12.17 -6.18
C ASP A 118 -7.84 10.82 -6.57
N ALA A 119 -7.76 9.85 -5.67
CA ALA A 119 -8.04 8.45 -5.96
C ALA A 119 -9.20 7.92 -5.12
N GLY A 120 -9.89 6.93 -5.65
CA GLY A 120 -10.91 6.19 -4.89
C GLY A 120 -10.38 4.90 -4.26
N ASP A 121 -9.14 4.54 -4.58
CA ASP A 121 -8.36 3.45 -3.98
C ASP A 121 -6.91 3.95 -3.78
N ASP A 122 -5.88 3.17 -4.00
CA ASP A 122 -4.50 3.60 -3.78
C ASP A 122 -4.07 4.74 -4.74
N ALA A 123 -3.36 5.75 -4.23
CA ALA A 123 -2.98 6.89 -5.07
C ALA A 123 -1.71 6.64 -5.88
N ILE A 124 -0.58 6.38 -5.22
CA ILE A 124 0.69 6.04 -5.87
C ILE A 124 1.06 4.64 -5.41
N CYS A 125 0.81 3.63 -6.25
CA CYS A 125 0.98 2.24 -5.89
C CYS A 125 2.12 1.58 -6.69
N ILE A 126 3.04 0.93 -5.99
CA ILE A 126 4.15 0.17 -6.55
C ILE A 126 3.80 -1.30 -6.49
N LYS A 127 3.75 -1.96 -7.65
CA LYS A 127 3.38 -3.36 -7.82
C LYS A 127 4.41 -4.13 -8.65
N SER A 128 4.37 -5.47 -8.58
CA SER A 128 5.25 -6.33 -9.39
C SER A 128 4.64 -7.71 -9.66
N GLY A 129 3.35 -7.73 -9.90
CA GLY A 129 2.59 -8.95 -10.19
C GLY A 129 2.05 -9.66 -8.98
N LYS A 130 1.06 -10.51 -9.22
CA LYS A 130 0.29 -11.23 -8.21
C LYS A 130 0.67 -12.70 -8.18
N ASP A 131 0.90 -13.23 -6.98
CA ASP A 131 1.04 -14.65 -6.68
C ASP A 131 2.04 -15.39 -7.61
N GLU A 132 1.69 -16.54 -8.09
CA GLU A 132 2.56 -17.38 -8.94
C GLU A 132 2.95 -16.67 -10.25
N ASP A 133 2.02 -15.96 -10.89
CA ASP A 133 2.31 -15.22 -12.12
C ASP A 133 3.39 -14.15 -11.89
N GLY A 134 3.24 -13.35 -10.84
CA GLY A 134 4.25 -12.34 -10.48
C GLY A 134 5.60 -12.97 -10.15
N ARG A 135 5.63 -14.08 -9.39
CA ARG A 135 6.87 -14.80 -9.08
C ARG A 135 7.51 -15.41 -10.33
N LYS A 136 6.74 -16.03 -11.22
CA LYS A 136 7.25 -16.59 -12.49
C LYS A 136 7.76 -15.52 -13.44
N ARG A 137 7.07 -14.37 -13.52
CA ARG A 137 7.51 -13.22 -14.30
C ARG A 137 8.86 -12.71 -13.79
N GLY A 138 9.07 -12.67 -12.47
CA GLY A 138 10.34 -12.33 -11.85
C GLY A 138 10.84 -10.92 -12.18
N GLU A 139 9.95 -10.00 -12.51
CA GLU A 139 10.25 -8.62 -12.88
C GLU A 139 9.96 -7.68 -11.70
N PRO A 140 10.97 -7.27 -10.93
CA PRO A 140 10.75 -6.33 -9.85
C PRO A 140 10.40 -4.93 -10.36
N CYS A 141 9.61 -4.17 -9.58
CA CYS A 141 9.54 -2.74 -9.74
C CYS A 141 10.73 -2.10 -9.03
N GLN A 142 11.58 -1.35 -9.76
CA GLN A 142 12.85 -0.91 -9.20
C GLN A 142 13.39 0.41 -9.78
N ASN A 143 14.24 1.08 -8.99
CA ASN A 143 14.88 2.34 -9.35
C ASN A 143 13.81 3.41 -9.65
N VAL A 144 12.96 3.69 -8.68
CA VAL A 144 11.85 4.64 -8.81
C VAL A 144 12.08 5.84 -7.92
N ILE A 145 11.87 7.01 -8.44
CA ILE A 145 11.86 8.27 -7.69
C ILE A 145 10.43 8.83 -7.73
N VAL A 146 9.86 9.04 -6.55
CA VAL A 146 8.57 9.69 -6.33
C VAL A 146 8.83 11.00 -5.59
N LYS A 147 8.61 12.14 -6.23
CA LYS A 147 8.98 13.42 -5.64
C LYS A 147 7.97 14.53 -5.92
N ASN A 148 7.74 15.37 -4.91
CA ASN A 148 6.91 16.58 -5.04
C ASN A 148 5.50 16.27 -5.60
N ASN A 149 4.87 15.20 -5.09
CA ASN A 149 3.51 14.85 -5.46
C ASN A 149 2.55 15.23 -4.33
N THR A 150 1.34 15.62 -4.72
CA THR A 150 0.24 15.88 -3.80
C THR A 150 -0.85 14.84 -4.02
N VAL A 151 -1.26 14.18 -2.95
CA VAL A 151 -2.39 13.25 -2.94
C VAL A 151 -3.52 13.89 -2.13
N LEU A 152 -4.71 13.97 -2.71
CA LEU A 152 -5.88 14.59 -2.08
C LEU A 152 -6.73 13.57 -1.32
N HIS A 153 -7.00 12.39 -1.91
CA HIS A 153 -7.67 11.26 -1.28
C HIS A 153 -7.10 9.96 -1.83
N GLY A 154 -7.40 8.84 -1.17
CA GLY A 154 -7.06 7.49 -1.57
C GLY A 154 -6.97 6.54 -0.38
N HIS A 155 -7.01 5.23 -0.61
CA HIS A 155 -6.79 4.25 0.44
C HIS A 155 -5.35 4.24 0.97
N GLY A 156 -4.42 4.77 0.19
CA GLY A 156 -3.04 5.02 0.62
C GLY A 156 -2.40 6.13 -0.20
N GLY A 157 -1.61 6.99 0.44
CA GLY A 157 -0.88 8.07 -0.23
C GLY A 157 0.24 7.53 -1.10
N PHE A 158 1.18 6.82 -0.49
CA PHE A 158 2.18 5.99 -1.16
C PHE A 158 2.04 4.54 -0.68
N VAL A 159 1.96 3.62 -1.63
CA VAL A 159 1.62 2.22 -1.36
C VAL A 159 2.62 1.27 -2.03
N VAL A 160 2.98 0.20 -1.35
CA VAL A 160 3.67 -0.95 -1.91
C VAL A 160 2.79 -2.19 -1.71
N GLY A 161 2.41 -2.81 -2.81
CA GLY A 161 1.58 -4.04 -2.81
C GLY A 161 0.07 -3.78 -2.93
N SER A 162 -0.76 -4.80 -2.62
CA SER A 162 -0.41 -6.15 -2.18
C SER A 162 0.27 -7.02 -3.26
N GLU A 163 0.09 -6.72 -4.54
CA GLU A 163 0.66 -7.43 -5.68
C GLU A 163 2.14 -7.07 -5.86
N MET A 164 3.02 -7.66 -5.04
CA MET A 164 4.47 -7.37 -5.03
C MET A 164 5.33 -8.64 -5.23
N SER A 165 4.76 -9.66 -5.90
CA SER A 165 5.33 -11.01 -6.00
C SER A 165 6.63 -11.08 -6.79
N GLY A 166 6.86 -10.16 -7.74
CA GLY A 166 8.13 -10.03 -8.46
C GLY A 166 9.22 -9.25 -7.72
N GLY A 167 8.88 -8.69 -6.54
CA GLY A 167 9.78 -7.88 -5.73
C GLY A 167 9.70 -6.37 -6.01
N VAL A 168 10.10 -5.57 -5.01
CA VAL A 168 10.19 -4.11 -5.10
C VAL A 168 11.50 -3.67 -4.46
N LYS A 169 12.29 -2.84 -5.15
CA LYS A 169 13.59 -2.40 -4.62
C LYS A 169 14.08 -1.06 -5.16
N ASN A 170 14.90 -0.39 -4.37
CA ASN A 170 15.49 0.90 -4.71
C ASN A 170 14.42 1.95 -5.05
N ILE A 171 13.54 2.23 -4.12
CA ILE A 171 12.48 3.22 -4.25
C ILE A 171 12.81 4.43 -3.36
N TYR A 172 12.75 5.62 -3.93
CA TYR A 172 12.98 6.88 -3.23
C TYR A 172 11.72 7.73 -3.28
N VAL A 173 11.18 8.08 -2.12
CA VAL A 173 9.98 8.93 -2.00
C VAL A 173 10.32 10.17 -1.19
N THR A 174 10.10 11.35 -1.74
CA THR A 174 10.46 12.58 -1.03
C THR A 174 9.55 13.76 -1.39
N ASP A 175 9.46 14.70 -0.46
CA ASP A 175 8.79 15.99 -0.67
C ASP A 175 7.32 15.82 -1.12
N CYS A 176 6.60 14.85 -0.57
CA CYS A 176 5.21 14.58 -0.90
C CYS A 176 4.25 15.02 0.21
N THR A 177 3.02 15.36 -0.18
CA THR A 177 1.95 15.78 0.72
C THR A 177 0.72 14.89 0.52
N PHE A 178 0.20 14.31 1.59
CA PHE A 178 -1.00 13.46 1.58
C PHE A 178 -2.09 14.12 2.44
N LEU A 179 -3.26 14.34 1.86
CA LEU A 179 -4.38 15.06 2.46
C LEU A 179 -5.63 14.18 2.45
N GLY A 180 -6.03 13.64 3.60
CA GLY A 180 -7.24 12.83 3.70
C GLY A 180 -7.15 11.44 3.07
N THR A 181 -5.95 10.87 2.91
CA THR A 181 -5.81 9.47 2.53
C THR A 181 -6.09 8.57 3.73
N ASP A 182 -6.73 7.42 3.53
CA ASP A 182 -7.06 6.51 4.64
C ASP A 182 -5.79 6.10 5.41
N VAL A 183 -4.73 5.78 4.69
CA VAL A 183 -3.38 5.48 5.22
C VAL A 183 -2.36 6.39 4.54
N GLY A 184 -1.37 6.86 5.27
CA GLY A 184 -0.31 7.71 4.70
C GLY A 184 0.68 6.91 3.87
N LEU A 185 1.59 6.20 4.53
CA LEU A 185 2.55 5.27 3.93
C LEU A 185 2.09 3.84 4.20
N ARG A 186 1.82 3.08 3.14
CA ARG A 186 1.16 1.78 3.24
C ARG A 186 1.97 0.67 2.57
N PHE A 187 2.45 -0.27 3.37
CA PHE A 187 3.12 -1.49 2.92
C PHE A 187 2.24 -2.68 3.24
N LYS A 188 1.70 -3.34 2.22
CA LYS A 188 0.73 -4.42 2.39
C LYS A 188 1.08 -5.64 1.56
N SER A 189 0.97 -6.83 2.16
CA SER A 189 1.09 -8.11 1.49
C SER A 189 0.41 -9.22 2.29
N THR A 190 0.42 -10.43 1.77
CA THR A 190 -0.12 -11.61 2.45
C THR A 190 0.62 -12.86 2.03
N ARG A 191 0.50 -13.93 2.81
CA ARG A 191 0.95 -15.27 2.40
C ARG A 191 0.34 -15.63 1.04
N GLY A 192 1.07 -16.36 0.20
CA GLY A 192 0.71 -16.64 -1.19
C GLY A 192 1.36 -15.66 -2.18
N ARG A 193 1.58 -14.40 -1.79
CA ARG A 193 2.25 -13.42 -2.65
C ARG A 193 3.72 -13.76 -2.89
N GLY A 194 4.47 -14.07 -1.82
CA GLY A 194 5.93 -14.11 -1.91
C GLY A 194 6.51 -12.74 -2.24
N GLY A 195 7.71 -12.73 -2.80
CA GLY A 195 8.42 -11.50 -3.17
C GLY A 195 9.10 -10.79 -2.00
N VAL A 196 10.01 -9.88 -2.31
CA VAL A 196 10.78 -9.11 -1.34
C VAL A 196 10.64 -7.63 -1.64
N VAL A 197 10.34 -6.83 -0.62
CA VAL A 197 10.36 -5.37 -0.65
C VAL A 197 11.57 -4.92 0.18
N GLU A 198 12.53 -4.25 -0.47
CA GLU A 198 13.79 -3.83 0.16
C GLU A 198 14.37 -2.54 -0.46
N GLY A 199 15.23 -1.86 0.28
CA GLY A 199 15.89 -0.67 -0.21
C GLY A 199 14.91 0.47 -0.49
N ILE A 200 14.01 0.74 0.44
CA ILE A 200 13.02 1.81 0.34
C ILE A 200 13.46 2.98 1.21
N TYR A 201 13.51 4.16 0.63
CA TYR A 201 13.95 5.39 1.28
C TYR A 201 12.87 6.46 1.15
N ILE A 202 12.31 6.88 2.28
CA ILE A 202 11.21 7.84 2.34
C ILE A 202 11.59 8.99 3.26
N HIS A 203 11.47 10.22 2.79
CA HIS A 203 11.74 11.37 3.65
C HIS A 203 10.94 12.61 3.21
N ASN A 204 10.79 13.58 4.13
CA ASN A 204 10.07 14.83 3.89
C ASN A 204 8.61 14.59 3.45
N ILE A 205 7.83 13.88 4.24
CA ILE A 205 6.41 13.64 3.96
C ILE A 205 5.55 14.42 4.93
N HIS A 206 4.60 15.16 4.38
CA HIS A 206 3.57 15.87 5.13
C HIS A 206 2.23 15.17 4.98
N MET A 207 1.53 14.94 6.08
CA MET A 207 0.24 14.26 6.12
C MET A 207 -0.76 15.05 6.94
N ILE A 208 -1.99 15.12 6.47
CA ILE A 208 -3.09 15.79 7.19
C ILE A 208 -4.34 14.93 7.05
N ASP A 209 -5.02 14.71 8.20
CA ASP A 209 -6.30 13.98 8.28
C ASP A 209 -6.21 12.56 7.70
N ILE A 210 -5.41 11.71 8.34
CA ILE A 210 -5.23 10.30 8.00
C ILE A 210 -6.12 9.45 8.91
N PRO A 211 -7.32 9.02 8.49
CA PRO A 211 -8.29 8.35 9.37
C PRO A 211 -7.81 7.02 9.94
N HIS A 212 -6.89 6.34 9.29
CA HIS A 212 -6.25 5.11 9.79
C HIS A 212 -4.80 5.35 10.22
N GLU A 213 -3.83 4.64 9.68
CA GLU A 213 -2.43 4.72 10.08
C GLU A 213 -1.64 5.76 9.29
N ALA A 214 -0.82 6.57 9.98
CA ALA A 214 0.17 7.39 9.27
C ALA A 214 1.23 6.50 8.58
N LEU A 215 1.70 5.43 9.26
CA LEU A 215 2.59 4.40 8.71
C LEU A 215 2.02 3.00 8.96
N LEU A 216 1.82 2.22 7.90
CA LEU A 216 1.29 0.85 7.97
C LEU A 216 2.24 -0.14 7.29
N PHE A 217 2.62 -1.18 8.01
CA PHE A 217 3.27 -2.39 7.50
C PHE A 217 2.41 -3.59 7.87
N ASP A 218 1.72 -4.21 6.90
CA ASP A 218 0.82 -5.33 7.17
C ASP A 218 1.07 -6.50 6.21
N LEU A 219 1.48 -7.64 6.77
CA LEU A 219 1.71 -8.90 6.06
C LEU A 219 0.54 -9.89 6.19
N PHE A 220 -0.59 -9.45 6.75
CA PHE A 220 -1.83 -10.21 6.86
C PHE A 220 -2.95 -9.65 5.98
N TYR A 221 -2.60 -8.85 4.98
CA TYR A 221 -3.59 -8.23 4.12
C TYR A 221 -4.43 -9.26 3.38
N GLY A 222 -5.72 -9.35 3.70
CA GLY A 222 -6.60 -10.41 3.17
C GLY A 222 -8.08 -10.04 3.11
N GLY A 223 -8.42 -8.75 3.20
CA GLY A 223 -9.82 -8.28 3.10
C GLY A 223 -10.62 -8.27 4.40
N LYS A 224 -10.00 -8.62 5.54
CA LYS A 224 -10.50 -8.32 6.89
C LYS A 224 -9.63 -7.23 7.51
N ALA A 225 -10.20 -6.39 8.34
CA ALA A 225 -9.44 -5.39 9.09
C ALA A 225 -8.39 -6.10 9.96
N ALA A 226 -7.15 -5.63 9.94
CA ALA A 226 -6.01 -6.26 10.62
C ALA A 226 -6.23 -6.55 12.13
N GLY A 227 -7.17 -5.84 12.78
CA GLY A 227 -7.58 -6.07 14.16
C GLY A 227 -8.56 -7.24 14.35
N GLU A 228 -9.40 -7.54 13.36
CA GLU A 228 -10.42 -8.59 13.46
C GLU A 228 -9.83 -9.99 13.26
N GLU A 229 -8.83 -10.14 12.40
CA GLU A 229 -8.12 -11.42 12.22
C GLU A 229 -7.25 -11.78 13.42
N MET A 230 -6.67 -10.81 14.12
CA MET A 230 -5.89 -11.06 15.32
C MET A 230 -6.76 -11.59 16.48
N GLU A 231 -8.02 -11.14 16.64
CA GLU A 231 -8.88 -11.65 17.70
C GLU A 231 -9.42 -13.06 17.42
N GLU A 232 -9.77 -13.39 16.18
CA GLU A 232 -10.22 -14.75 15.82
C GLU A 232 -9.06 -15.74 15.78
N ASP A 233 -7.89 -15.37 15.25
CA ASP A 233 -6.70 -16.22 15.27
C ASP A 233 -6.15 -16.44 16.68
N LEU A 234 -6.20 -15.46 17.57
CA LEU A 234 -5.82 -15.63 18.97
C LEU A 234 -6.79 -16.51 19.76
N LYS A 235 -8.08 -16.51 19.43
CA LYS A 235 -9.08 -17.37 20.10
C LYS A 235 -9.14 -18.80 19.56
N GLY A 236 -8.79 -19.03 18.28
CA GLY A 236 -8.93 -20.33 17.61
C GLY A 236 -7.64 -21.11 17.38
N ARG A 237 -6.46 -20.48 17.33
CA ARG A 237 -5.20 -21.08 16.89
C ARG A 237 -4.09 -21.15 17.93
N MET A 238 -4.41 -21.23 19.20
CA MET A 238 -3.41 -21.36 20.27
C MET A 238 -2.46 -22.58 20.16
N LYS A 239 -2.52 -23.38 19.07
CA LYS A 239 -1.69 -24.59 18.87
C LYS A 239 -1.23 -24.84 17.42
N THR A 240 -1.34 -23.94 16.49
CA THR A 240 -0.78 -24.17 15.16
C THR A 240 0.70 -23.80 15.13
N ALA A 241 1.53 -24.75 14.68
CA ALA A 241 2.96 -24.51 14.45
C ALA A 241 3.15 -23.32 13.50
N VAL A 242 4.16 -22.48 13.77
CA VAL A 242 4.55 -21.39 12.87
C VAL A 242 4.75 -21.97 11.47
N PRO A 243 4.11 -21.43 10.42
CA PRO A 243 4.27 -21.92 9.06
C PRO A 243 5.73 -21.93 8.61
N GLN A 244 6.08 -22.85 7.72
CA GLN A 244 7.41 -22.83 7.10
C GLN A 244 7.52 -21.69 6.10
N VAL A 245 8.69 -21.08 6.01
CA VAL A 245 9.01 -20.09 4.98
C VAL A 245 9.09 -20.79 3.63
N THR A 246 8.37 -20.27 2.65
CA THR A 246 8.36 -20.78 1.27
C THR A 246 8.56 -19.62 0.27
N VAL A 247 8.57 -19.93 -1.02
CA VAL A 247 8.58 -18.91 -2.09
C VAL A 247 7.33 -18.01 -2.07
N GLU A 248 6.29 -18.42 -1.37
CA GLU A 248 5.03 -17.71 -1.22
C GLU A 248 5.00 -16.78 0.01
N THR A 249 6.04 -16.81 0.84
CA THR A 249 6.14 -15.98 2.03
C THR A 249 6.70 -14.61 1.67
N PRO A 250 5.91 -13.52 1.80
CA PRO A 250 6.38 -12.17 1.50
C PRO A 250 7.36 -11.66 2.56
N SER A 251 8.26 -10.76 2.16
CA SER A 251 9.24 -10.16 3.06
C SER A 251 9.33 -8.65 2.87
N PHE A 252 9.26 -7.90 3.98
CA PHE A 252 9.56 -6.47 4.05
C PHE A 252 10.83 -6.26 4.89
N ARG A 253 11.84 -5.61 4.27
CA ARG A 253 13.11 -5.33 4.95
C ARG A 253 13.86 -4.13 4.38
N ASP A 254 14.82 -3.64 5.14
CA ASP A 254 15.74 -2.58 4.71
C ASP A 254 14.99 -1.33 4.21
N ILE A 255 14.14 -0.77 5.10
CA ILE A 255 13.26 0.37 4.82
C ILE A 255 13.64 1.52 5.75
N HIS A 256 13.86 2.68 5.18
CA HIS A 256 14.28 3.88 5.89
C HIS A 256 13.30 5.02 5.69
N ILE A 257 12.70 5.50 6.79
CA ILE A 257 11.69 6.55 6.80
C ILE A 257 12.17 7.66 7.73
N SER A 258 12.17 8.90 7.25
CA SER A 258 12.61 10.03 8.07
C SER A 258 11.92 11.33 7.72
N ASN A 259 11.93 12.26 8.68
CA ASN A 259 11.34 13.59 8.54
C ASN A 259 9.89 13.55 8.08
N ILE A 260 9.03 12.97 8.91
CA ILE A 260 7.59 12.84 8.69
C ILE A 260 6.85 13.76 9.63
N ILE A 261 5.91 14.52 9.10
CA ILE A 261 4.99 15.33 9.88
C ILE A 261 3.57 14.89 9.52
N CYS A 262 2.81 14.49 10.53
CA CYS A 262 1.39 14.13 10.39
C CYS A 262 0.54 14.91 11.40
N LYS A 263 -0.56 15.47 10.93
CA LYS A 263 -1.58 16.09 11.77
C LYS A 263 -2.90 15.36 11.61
N GLY A 264 -3.34 14.71 12.69
CA GLY A 264 -4.57 13.90 12.70
C GLY A 264 -4.34 12.51 12.10
N SER A 265 -4.31 11.48 12.94
CA SER A 265 -4.31 10.09 12.48
C SER A 265 -5.13 9.19 13.42
N GLY A 266 -5.67 8.10 12.86
CA GLY A 266 -6.31 7.06 13.67
C GLY A 266 -5.28 6.37 14.55
N ARG A 267 -4.19 5.92 13.96
CA ARG A 267 -3.02 5.34 14.64
C ARG A 267 -1.74 5.94 14.08
N ALA A 268 -0.77 6.14 14.93
CA ALA A 268 0.51 6.67 14.49
C ALA A 268 1.24 5.70 13.57
N MET A 269 1.53 4.47 14.03
CA MET A 269 2.22 3.46 13.21
C MET A 269 1.72 2.06 13.57
N PHE A 270 1.69 1.17 12.58
CA PHE A 270 1.33 -0.23 12.77
C PHE A 270 2.27 -1.14 11.99
N PHE A 271 2.96 -2.04 12.71
CA PHE A 271 3.86 -3.06 12.16
C PHE A 271 3.28 -4.43 12.50
N ASN A 272 2.82 -5.15 11.49
CA ASN A 272 2.19 -6.46 11.61
C ASN A 272 2.89 -7.48 10.70
N GLY A 273 4.02 -7.99 11.16
CA GLY A 273 4.81 -8.99 10.45
C GLY A 273 4.25 -10.40 10.60
N LEU A 274 4.78 -11.35 9.81
CA LEU A 274 4.49 -12.77 9.96
C LEU A 274 5.40 -13.39 11.03
N PRO A 275 4.93 -14.34 11.84
CA PRO A 275 5.78 -15.02 12.83
C PRO A 275 6.96 -15.76 12.17
N GLU A 276 6.78 -16.35 10.99
CA GLU A 276 7.83 -16.99 10.20
C GLU A 276 8.68 -16.02 9.38
N MET A 277 8.17 -14.82 9.09
CA MET A 277 8.85 -13.78 8.31
C MET A 277 8.56 -12.40 8.92
N PRO A 278 9.23 -12.05 10.02
CA PRO A 278 9.04 -10.75 10.64
C PRO A 278 9.48 -9.61 9.71
N ILE A 279 8.91 -8.42 9.92
CA ILE A 279 9.36 -7.19 9.29
C ILE A 279 10.78 -6.91 9.82
N ARG A 280 11.76 -6.64 8.92
CA ARG A 280 13.17 -6.56 9.31
C ARG A 280 13.83 -5.24 8.91
N ASN A 281 14.75 -4.79 9.77
CA ASN A 281 15.64 -3.68 9.47
C ASN A 281 14.89 -2.42 8.99
N VAL A 282 13.89 -1.98 9.75
CA VAL A 282 13.14 -0.75 9.47
C VAL A 282 13.64 0.36 10.41
N THR A 283 14.07 1.46 9.82
CA THR A 283 14.45 2.66 10.57
C THR A 283 13.42 3.75 10.35
N VAL A 284 12.86 4.27 11.43
CA VAL A 284 11.96 5.43 11.43
C VAL A 284 12.57 6.49 12.31
N LYS A 285 12.80 7.68 11.74
CA LYS A 285 13.54 8.75 12.40
C LYS A 285 12.92 10.13 12.16
N ASP A 286 13.04 11.01 13.15
CA ASP A 286 12.59 12.41 13.05
C ASP A 286 11.11 12.51 12.63
N VAL A 287 10.22 11.93 13.43
CA VAL A 287 8.77 11.86 13.14
C VAL A 287 7.98 12.65 14.17
N ILE A 288 7.07 13.49 13.71
CA ILE A 288 6.12 14.23 14.56
C ILE A 288 4.71 13.87 14.08
N ILE A 289 3.92 13.28 14.97
CA ILE A 289 2.51 12.97 14.73
C ILE A 289 1.68 13.61 15.83
N ASN A 290 0.93 14.63 15.49
CA ASN A 290 0.01 15.32 16.38
C ASN A 290 -1.42 14.79 16.18
N ASP A 291 -2.21 14.79 17.26
CA ASP A 291 -3.61 14.34 17.25
C ASP A 291 -3.78 12.88 16.77
N ALA A 292 -2.90 11.96 17.17
CA ALA A 292 -3.11 10.53 16.94
C ALA A 292 -4.10 9.96 17.98
N LYS A 293 -5.07 9.15 17.55
CA LYS A 293 -5.97 8.46 18.50
C LYS A 293 -5.27 7.33 19.23
N GLU A 294 -4.39 6.61 18.51
CA GLU A 294 -3.58 5.51 19.02
C GLU A 294 -2.10 5.73 18.68
N GLY A 295 -1.23 5.19 19.53
CA GLY A 295 0.23 5.25 19.35
C GLY A 295 0.76 4.29 18.28
N VAL A 296 1.91 3.72 18.56
CA VAL A 296 2.61 2.74 17.72
C VAL A 296 2.35 1.33 18.22
N VAL A 297 2.04 0.43 17.31
CA VAL A 297 1.96 -1.01 17.60
C VAL A 297 3.00 -1.74 16.75
N ILE A 298 3.82 -2.57 17.37
CA ILE A 298 4.82 -3.41 16.69
C ILE A 298 4.58 -4.87 17.05
N SER A 299 4.32 -5.69 16.04
CA SER A 299 4.18 -7.13 16.18
C SER A 299 4.98 -7.87 15.10
N GLN A 300 5.69 -8.93 15.51
CA GLN A 300 6.49 -9.77 14.61
C GLN A 300 7.52 -8.94 13.82
N ALA A 301 8.48 -8.34 14.52
CA ALA A 301 9.48 -7.46 13.93
C ALA A 301 10.89 -7.76 14.47
N GLU A 302 11.93 -7.49 13.65
CA GLU A 302 13.33 -7.67 14.00
C GLU A 302 14.17 -6.51 13.48
N GLY A 303 14.98 -5.89 14.36
CA GLY A 303 15.88 -4.81 13.97
C GLY A 303 15.17 -3.49 13.63
N VAL A 304 14.01 -3.24 14.23
CA VAL A 304 13.33 -1.93 14.08
C VAL A 304 14.04 -0.89 14.93
N THR A 305 14.32 0.26 14.35
CA THR A 305 14.89 1.42 15.04
C THR A 305 13.91 2.60 14.95
N LEU A 306 13.52 3.12 16.12
CA LEU A 306 12.73 4.33 16.29
C LEU A 306 13.61 5.38 16.96
N GLU A 307 13.81 6.53 16.32
CA GLU A 307 14.72 7.57 16.80
C GLU A 307 14.08 8.95 16.62
N ASN A 308 14.07 9.75 17.69
CA ASN A 308 13.46 11.08 17.70
C ASN A 308 12.01 11.08 17.21
N ILE A 309 11.18 10.25 17.85
CA ILE A 309 9.75 10.10 17.55
C ILE A 309 8.95 10.89 18.57
N ARG A 310 8.06 11.75 18.11
CA ARG A 310 7.14 12.53 18.96
C ARG A 310 5.71 12.25 18.50
N ILE A 311 4.92 11.67 19.39
CA ILE A 311 3.52 11.33 19.15
C ILE A 311 2.66 11.95 20.25
N GLU A 312 1.70 12.75 19.84
CA GLU A 312 0.65 13.24 20.71
C GLU A 312 -0.56 12.29 20.62
N THR A 313 -0.77 11.53 21.68
CA THR A 313 -1.89 10.58 21.84
C THR A 313 -2.39 10.54 23.27
N LYS A 314 -3.61 10.04 23.48
CA LYS A 314 -4.22 9.93 24.82
C LYS A 314 -3.80 8.67 25.58
N GLY A 315 -3.22 7.69 24.90
CA GLY A 315 -2.82 6.40 25.48
C GLY A 315 -1.31 6.22 25.52
N HIS A 316 -0.87 4.97 25.70
CA HIS A 316 0.54 4.61 25.56
C HIS A 316 1.04 4.92 24.15
N THR A 317 2.28 5.36 24.07
CA THR A 317 2.85 5.75 22.76
C THR A 317 3.38 4.56 21.99
N LEU A 318 3.75 3.44 22.64
CA LEU A 318 4.33 2.28 21.97
C LEU A 318 3.94 0.95 22.64
N ASP A 319 3.24 0.08 21.94
CA ASP A 319 2.93 -1.30 22.33
C ASP A 319 3.72 -2.28 21.42
N VAL A 320 4.46 -3.20 22.03
CA VAL A 320 5.37 -4.11 21.30
C VAL A 320 5.14 -5.55 21.72
N LYS A 321 5.01 -6.45 20.72
CA LYS A 321 4.92 -7.90 20.91
C LYS A 321 5.80 -8.66 19.91
N ASN A 322 6.40 -9.76 20.34
CA ASN A 322 7.20 -10.64 19.48
C ASN A 322 8.23 -9.86 18.62
N ALA A 323 9.01 -9.00 19.26
CA ALA A 323 10.03 -8.21 18.61
C ALA A 323 11.43 -8.58 19.09
N LYS A 324 12.40 -8.52 18.17
CA LYS A 324 13.83 -8.73 18.47
C LYS A 324 14.64 -7.51 18.02
N ASN A 325 15.68 -7.20 18.77
CA ASN A 325 16.62 -6.12 18.46
C ASN A 325 15.91 -4.77 18.16
N LEU A 326 14.84 -4.46 18.92
CA LEU A 326 14.17 -3.19 18.83
C LEU A 326 15.04 -2.10 19.47
N LYS A 327 15.24 -0.99 18.80
CA LYS A 327 15.96 0.18 19.31
C LYS A 327 15.03 1.39 19.37
N VAL A 328 14.91 2.00 20.55
CA VAL A 328 14.10 3.21 20.79
C VAL A 328 14.99 4.26 21.44
N ASP A 329 15.23 5.37 20.75
CA ASP A 329 16.12 6.47 21.18
C ASP A 329 17.44 5.99 21.80
N GLY A 330 18.10 5.06 21.10
CA GLY A 330 19.38 4.49 21.52
C GLY A 330 19.27 3.33 22.50
N LYS A 331 18.15 3.13 23.18
CA LYS A 331 17.93 1.99 24.09
C LYS A 331 17.58 0.75 23.32
N VAL A 332 18.31 -0.33 23.55
CA VAL A 332 18.14 -1.62 22.87
C VAL A 332 17.32 -2.59 23.71
N TYR A 333 16.28 -3.16 23.11
CA TYR A 333 15.48 -4.26 23.62
C TYR A 333 15.80 -5.51 22.79
N SER A 334 16.61 -6.42 23.36
CA SER A 334 17.12 -7.62 22.63
C SER A 334 16.00 -8.55 22.22
N ALA A 335 15.01 -8.76 23.09
CA ALA A 335 13.82 -9.57 22.82
C ALA A 335 12.63 -9.10 23.66
N ILE A 336 11.46 -9.03 23.04
CA ILE A 336 10.15 -8.84 23.67
C ILE A 336 9.27 -10.01 23.20
N GLY A 337 8.72 -10.78 24.13
CA GLY A 337 7.91 -11.97 23.84
C GLY A 337 6.45 -11.66 23.50
N ALA A 338 5.62 -12.72 23.55
CA ALA A 338 4.19 -12.64 23.24
C ALA A 338 3.38 -11.90 24.30
N GLU A 339 3.87 -11.85 25.54
CA GLU A 339 3.28 -11.07 26.65
C GLU A 339 3.29 -9.57 26.36
N GLY A 340 4.20 -9.16 25.48
CA GLY A 340 4.34 -7.77 25.05
C GLY A 340 4.98 -6.86 26.08
N LYS A 341 5.15 -5.61 25.68
CA LYS A 341 5.65 -4.53 26.51
C LYS A 341 5.10 -3.19 26.05
N MET A 342 4.59 -2.42 26.99
CA MET A 342 4.22 -1.02 26.78
C MET A 342 5.44 -0.13 27.09
N LEU A 343 5.70 0.80 26.21
CA LEU A 343 6.80 1.74 26.29
C LEU A 343 6.27 3.14 25.96
N ASP A 344 7.02 4.16 26.35
CA ASP A 344 6.77 5.53 25.96
C ASP A 344 8.03 6.13 25.29
N PHE A 345 7.81 7.03 24.35
CA PHE A 345 8.88 7.81 23.71
C PHE A 345 9.35 8.94 24.58
#